data_17a46386e335ece529045d3ba25e03b7
#
_entry.id   17a46386e335ece529045d3ba25e03b7
#
_cell.length_a   1.000
_cell.length_b   1.000
_cell.length_c   1.000
_cell.angle_alpha   90.00
_cell.angle_beta   90.00
_cell.angle_gamma   90.00
#
_symmetry.space_group_name_H-M   'P 1'
#
loop_
_entity.id
_entity.type
_entity.pdbx_description
1 polymer ?
#
loop_
_entity_poly.entity_id
_entity_poly.type
_entity_poly.pdbx_seq_one_letter_code
_entity_poly.pdbx_strand_id
1 'polypeptide(L)'
;MKPFFVFKCFLTVLLLSSCKTKSLLPGPLLAGWNGKKVCEKIEDNKHQRILKCTFKPDEGHERHYHLPHFGYTLEGSTFKIKDTTGTRIVNVKTGSYFDNNGIEWHEVINIGDSTAVFLIIEPK
;
A
#
# COMPACT_ATOMS: atom_id res chain seq x y z
N MET A 1 46.30 -53.77 12.83
CA MET A 1 46.21 -52.32 12.65
C MET A 1 45.01 -52.00 11.76
N LYS A 2 43.95 -51.46 12.33
CA LYS A 2 42.77 -51.03 11.57
C LYS A 2 42.88 -49.52 11.36
N PRO A 3 42.71 -48.97 10.14
CA PRO A 3 42.72 -47.54 9.95
C PRO A 3 41.37 -46.94 10.41
N PHE A 4 41.47 -45.97 11.28
CA PHE A 4 40.32 -45.12 11.70
C PHE A 4 39.94 -44.19 10.54
N PHE A 5 38.78 -44.40 9.95
CA PHE A 5 38.16 -43.46 9.02
C PHE A 5 37.48 -42.35 9.81
N VAL A 6 38.10 -41.18 9.82
CA VAL A 6 37.49 -39.96 10.35
C VAL A 6 36.54 -39.40 9.29
N PHE A 7 35.23 -39.61 9.52
CA PHE A 7 34.19 -39.01 8.69
C PHE A 7 34.07 -37.54 9.09
N LYS A 8 34.68 -36.65 8.28
CA LYS A 8 34.47 -35.21 8.40
C LYS A 8 33.08 -34.88 7.88
N CYS A 9 32.14 -34.68 8.80
CA CYS A 9 30.81 -34.14 8.50
C CYS A 9 30.94 -32.68 8.12
N PHE A 10 30.87 -32.37 6.81
CA PHE A 10 30.78 -31.01 6.32
C PHE A 10 29.33 -30.52 6.54
N LEU A 11 29.17 -29.70 7.60
CA LEU A 11 27.90 -29.02 7.87
C LEU A 11 27.77 -27.86 6.88
N THR A 12 27.08 -28.09 5.77
CA THR A 12 26.74 -27.05 4.80
C THR A 12 25.63 -26.19 5.38
N VAL A 13 25.99 -25.00 5.88
CA VAL A 13 25.02 -24.00 6.31
C VAL A 13 24.41 -23.39 5.04
N LEU A 14 23.18 -23.79 4.73
CA LEU A 14 22.36 -23.14 3.72
C LEU A 14 21.94 -21.75 4.24
N LEU A 15 22.60 -20.71 3.79
CA LEU A 15 22.15 -19.34 3.97
C LEU A 15 20.88 -19.14 3.12
N LEU A 16 19.71 -19.25 3.74
CA LEU A 16 18.45 -18.86 3.14
C LEU A 16 18.46 -17.33 2.99
N SER A 17 18.92 -16.88 1.83
CA SER A 17 18.78 -15.50 1.41
C SER A 17 17.29 -15.23 1.22
N SER A 18 16.65 -14.58 2.19
CA SER A 18 15.27 -14.11 2.09
C SER A 18 15.24 -12.99 1.05
N CYS A 19 15.04 -13.32 -0.22
CA CYS A 19 14.67 -12.36 -1.24
C CYS A 19 13.31 -11.76 -0.86
N LYS A 20 13.29 -10.52 -0.37
CA LYS A 20 12.07 -9.72 -0.31
C LYS A 20 11.61 -9.52 -1.74
N THR A 21 10.62 -10.27 -2.18
CA THR A 21 9.96 -10.07 -3.48
C THR A 21 9.37 -8.68 -3.49
N LYS A 22 9.97 -7.80 -4.31
CA LYS A 22 9.43 -6.46 -4.55
C LYS A 22 8.03 -6.64 -5.14
N SER A 23 7.02 -6.00 -4.53
CA SER A 23 5.66 -6.04 -5.04
C SER A 23 5.65 -5.66 -6.52
N LEU A 24 5.03 -6.50 -7.37
CA LEU A 24 4.81 -6.21 -8.79
C LEU A 24 3.66 -5.22 -9.01
N LEU A 25 2.93 -4.88 -7.94
CA LEU A 25 1.82 -3.93 -8.00
C LEU A 25 2.34 -2.49 -8.10
N PRO A 26 1.61 -1.59 -8.76
CA PRO A 26 1.94 -0.18 -8.77
C PRO A 26 1.74 0.45 -7.39
N GLY A 27 2.47 1.52 -7.12
CA GLY A 27 2.18 2.41 -5.99
C GLY A 27 1.04 3.39 -6.33
N PRO A 28 0.60 4.22 -5.37
CA PRO A 28 -0.60 5.06 -5.51
C PRO A 28 -0.53 6.11 -6.63
N LEU A 29 0.66 6.55 -7.02
CA LEU A 29 0.83 7.50 -8.13
C LEU A 29 0.71 6.86 -9.52
N LEU A 30 1.01 5.57 -9.62
CA LEU A 30 0.98 4.82 -10.88
C LEU A 30 -0.33 4.08 -11.09
N ALA A 31 -0.94 3.62 -10.00
CA ALA A 31 -2.29 3.09 -10.06
C ALA A 31 -3.27 4.20 -10.45
N GLY A 32 -4.28 3.84 -11.19
CA GLY A 32 -5.28 4.75 -11.68
C GLY A 32 -6.69 4.23 -11.47
N TRP A 33 -7.61 4.80 -12.21
CA TRP A 33 -8.97 4.31 -12.38
C TRP A 33 -9.42 4.52 -13.81
N ASN A 34 -9.68 3.43 -14.54
CA ASN A 34 -10.06 3.48 -15.95
C ASN A 34 -9.10 4.35 -16.80
N GLY A 35 -7.79 4.20 -16.59
CA GLY A 35 -6.74 4.94 -17.31
C GLY A 35 -6.51 6.38 -16.86
N LYS A 36 -7.20 6.86 -15.82
CA LYS A 36 -7.02 8.20 -15.26
C LYS A 36 -6.24 8.15 -13.96
N LYS A 37 -5.44 9.18 -13.71
CA LYS A 37 -4.76 9.36 -12.42
C LYS A 37 -5.78 9.68 -11.33
N VAL A 38 -5.58 9.07 -10.16
CA VAL A 38 -6.39 9.30 -8.95
C VAL A 38 -5.63 10.16 -7.96
N CYS A 39 -4.32 9.91 -7.82
CA CYS A 39 -3.45 10.66 -6.92
C CYS A 39 -2.50 11.56 -7.70
N GLU A 40 -2.26 12.75 -7.17
CA GLU A 40 -1.24 13.67 -7.61
C GLU A 40 -0.20 13.91 -6.50
N LYS A 41 1.04 14.10 -6.90
CA LYS A 41 2.13 14.42 -5.97
C LYS A 41 2.18 15.92 -5.76
N ILE A 42 1.95 16.39 -4.52
CA ILE A 42 1.98 17.82 -4.16
C ILE A 42 3.28 18.24 -3.50
N GLU A 43 4.01 17.31 -2.88
CA GLU A 43 5.31 17.55 -2.29
C GLU A 43 6.17 16.29 -2.37
N ASP A 44 7.48 16.46 -2.58
CA ASP A 44 8.43 15.35 -2.58
C ASP A 44 9.84 15.88 -2.23
N ASN A 45 10.25 15.67 -0.99
CA ASN A 45 11.53 16.12 -0.47
C ASN A 45 12.27 14.97 0.22
N LYS A 46 13.41 15.28 0.87
CA LYS A 46 14.23 14.25 1.54
C LYS A 46 13.59 13.60 2.75
N HIS A 47 12.54 14.19 3.32
CA HIS A 47 11.88 13.70 4.54
C HIS A 47 10.58 12.99 4.27
N GLN A 48 9.85 13.40 3.24
CA GLN A 48 8.50 12.91 2.98
C GLN A 48 8.07 13.11 1.53
N ARG A 49 7.05 12.35 1.16
CA ARG A 49 6.26 12.55 -0.05
C ARG A 49 4.80 12.75 0.36
N ILE A 50 4.15 13.76 -0.21
CA ILE A 50 2.75 14.07 0.07
C ILE A 50 1.96 13.94 -1.23
N LEU A 51 0.92 13.11 -1.18
CA LEU A 51 -0.01 12.89 -2.27
C LEU A 51 -1.37 13.46 -1.91
N LYS A 52 -2.09 13.95 -2.91
CA LYS A 52 -3.51 14.26 -2.83
C LYS A 52 -4.26 13.31 -3.76
N CYS A 53 -5.19 12.55 -3.22
CA CYS A 53 -6.00 11.59 -3.95
C CYS A 53 -7.45 12.03 -3.96
N THR A 54 -8.07 12.06 -5.15
CA THR A 54 -9.44 12.56 -5.35
C THR A 54 -10.29 11.49 -6.00
N PHE A 55 -11.46 11.23 -5.43
CA PHE A 55 -12.41 10.21 -5.86
C PHE A 55 -13.80 10.83 -6.01
N LYS A 56 -14.25 11.01 -7.24
CA LYS A 56 -15.66 11.34 -7.48
C LYS A 56 -16.55 10.13 -7.20
N PRO A 57 -17.87 10.31 -7.06
CA PRO A 57 -18.80 9.19 -7.01
C PRO A 57 -18.53 8.19 -8.15
N ASP A 58 -18.54 6.89 -7.82
CA ASP A 58 -18.23 5.75 -8.71
C ASP A 58 -16.78 5.69 -9.24
N GLU A 59 -15.90 6.59 -8.83
CA GLU A 59 -14.48 6.49 -9.09
C GLU A 59 -13.76 5.69 -7.99
N GLY A 60 -12.75 4.96 -8.38
CA GLY A 60 -11.95 4.13 -7.48
C GLY A 60 -10.45 4.33 -7.67
N HIS A 61 -9.72 3.41 -7.10
CA HIS A 61 -8.29 3.25 -7.28
C HIS A 61 -8.02 1.77 -7.49
N GLU A 62 -7.48 1.44 -8.64
CA GLU A 62 -7.15 0.05 -8.98
C GLU A 62 -6.16 -0.53 -7.98
N ARG A 63 -6.05 -1.84 -7.94
CA ARG A 63 -5.19 -2.54 -6.98
C ARG A 63 -3.77 -1.99 -6.96
N HIS A 64 -3.32 -1.57 -5.78
CA HIS A 64 -2.00 -0.99 -5.55
C HIS A 64 -1.54 -1.23 -4.11
N TYR A 65 -0.23 -1.07 -3.87
CA TYR A 65 0.35 -1.11 -2.53
C TYR A 65 0.56 0.29 -1.97
N HIS A 66 0.72 0.40 -0.66
CA HIS A 66 1.21 1.60 0.01
C HIS A 66 2.42 1.30 0.88
N LEU A 67 3.37 2.21 0.89
CA LEU A 67 4.38 2.31 1.92
C LEU A 67 3.74 2.75 3.26
N PRO A 68 4.46 2.68 4.41
CA PRO A 68 3.97 3.28 5.65
C PRO A 68 3.57 4.74 5.42
N HIS A 69 2.40 5.12 5.91
CA HIS A 69 1.86 6.45 5.64
C HIS A 69 0.84 6.89 6.68
N PHE A 70 0.71 8.20 6.82
CA PHE A 70 -0.39 8.86 7.50
C PHE A 70 -1.36 9.40 6.46
N GLY A 71 -2.66 9.16 6.65
CA GLY A 71 -3.72 9.68 5.79
C GLY A 71 -4.63 10.64 6.54
N TYR A 72 -4.99 11.75 5.89
CA TYR A 72 -5.96 12.71 6.41
C TYR A 72 -7.08 12.94 5.39
N THR A 73 -8.32 12.90 5.87
CA THR A 73 -9.52 13.04 5.03
C THR A 73 -9.95 14.50 4.97
N LEU A 74 -9.67 15.16 3.85
CA LEU A 74 -10.14 16.53 3.59
C LEU A 74 -11.64 16.57 3.31
N GLU A 75 -12.12 15.62 2.51
CA GLU A 75 -13.52 15.43 2.17
C GLU A 75 -13.83 13.93 2.22
N GLY A 76 -14.83 13.56 2.99
CA GLY A 76 -15.20 12.17 3.20
C GLY A 76 -16.29 11.67 2.27
N SER A 77 -16.42 10.36 2.16
CA SER A 77 -17.50 9.66 1.48
C SER A 77 -17.57 8.20 1.95
N THR A 78 -18.40 7.40 1.32
CA THR A 78 -18.50 5.96 1.60
C THR A 78 -17.71 5.15 0.59
N PHE A 79 -16.85 4.27 1.08
CA PHE A 79 -15.97 3.45 0.26
C PHE A 79 -16.27 1.96 0.41
N LYS A 80 -16.21 1.24 -0.70
CA LYS A 80 -16.00 -0.20 -0.71
C LYS A 80 -14.51 -0.45 -0.86
N ILE A 81 -13.93 -1.15 0.11
CA ILE A 81 -12.49 -1.46 0.19
C ILE A 81 -12.32 -2.97 0.11
N LYS A 82 -11.42 -3.41 -0.76
CA LYS A 82 -11.01 -4.80 -0.87
C LYS A 82 -9.51 -4.90 -0.67
N ASP A 83 -9.09 -5.80 0.20
CA ASP A 83 -7.70 -6.06 0.52
C ASP A 83 -7.46 -7.54 0.87
N THR A 84 -6.30 -7.88 1.45
CA THR A 84 -5.93 -9.24 1.86
C THR A 84 -6.91 -9.86 2.87
N THR A 85 -7.68 -9.05 3.60
CA THR A 85 -8.62 -9.52 4.64
C THR A 85 -10.05 -9.69 4.14
N GLY A 86 -10.33 -9.26 2.91
CA GLY A 86 -11.65 -9.35 2.28
C GLY A 86 -12.19 -8.00 1.83
N THR A 87 -13.50 -7.91 1.74
CA THR A 87 -14.22 -6.72 1.26
C THR A 87 -15.06 -6.13 2.38
N ARG A 88 -15.01 -4.80 2.56
CA ARG A 88 -15.81 -4.06 3.55
C ARG A 88 -16.30 -2.73 2.99
N ILE A 89 -17.34 -2.20 3.60
CA ILE A 89 -17.85 -0.86 3.33
C ILE A 89 -17.52 0.01 4.54
N VAL A 90 -16.94 1.18 4.28
CA VAL A 90 -16.49 2.13 5.31
C VAL A 90 -17.04 3.52 4.99
N ASN A 91 -17.73 4.13 5.93
CA ASN A 91 -18.08 5.54 5.87
C ASN A 91 -16.90 6.35 6.43
N VAL A 92 -16.19 7.04 5.57
CA VAL A 92 -15.02 7.85 5.93
C VAL A 92 -15.46 9.29 6.15
N LYS A 93 -15.31 9.79 7.36
CA LYS A 93 -15.76 11.14 7.73
C LYS A 93 -14.72 12.19 7.38
N THR A 94 -15.15 13.35 6.93
CA THR A 94 -14.31 14.56 6.81
C THR A 94 -13.63 14.86 8.14
N GLY A 95 -12.31 15.17 8.09
CA GLY A 95 -11.49 15.43 9.27
C GLY A 95 -10.98 14.17 9.99
N SER A 96 -11.36 12.98 9.55
CA SER A 96 -10.80 11.74 10.08
C SER A 96 -9.38 11.51 9.57
N TYR A 97 -8.61 10.73 10.31
CA TYR A 97 -7.25 10.35 9.92
C TYR A 97 -7.01 8.87 10.19
N PHE A 98 -5.98 8.35 9.57
CA PHE A 98 -5.53 6.98 9.75
C PHE A 98 -4.00 6.91 9.64
N ASP A 99 -3.41 6.00 10.39
CA ASP A 99 -2.00 5.68 10.35
C ASP A 99 -1.84 4.22 9.94
N ASN A 100 -0.89 3.93 9.06
CA ASN A 100 -0.72 2.60 8.50
C ASN A 100 0.76 2.26 8.27
N ASN A 101 1.18 1.08 8.72
CA ASN A 101 2.55 0.57 8.56
C ASN A 101 2.84 -0.01 7.16
N GLY A 102 2.01 0.31 6.20
CA GLY A 102 2.06 -0.20 4.84
C GLY A 102 0.85 -1.08 4.54
N ILE A 103 0.45 -1.08 3.29
CA ILE A 103 -0.63 -1.92 2.76
C ILE A 103 -0.04 -2.76 1.65
N GLU A 104 -0.11 -4.09 1.81
CA GLU A 104 0.40 -5.02 0.81
C GLU A 104 -0.30 -4.80 -0.53
N TRP A 105 -1.63 -4.73 -0.51
CA TRP A 105 -2.46 -4.24 -1.58
C TRP A 105 -3.86 -3.91 -1.10
N HIS A 106 -4.47 -2.96 -1.75
CA HIS A 106 -5.91 -2.75 -1.72
C HIS A 106 -6.40 -2.19 -3.06
N GLU A 107 -7.70 -2.30 -3.26
CA GLU A 107 -8.45 -1.55 -4.26
C GLU A 107 -9.65 -0.92 -3.57
N VAL A 108 -9.97 0.29 -3.96
CA VAL A 108 -11.06 1.04 -3.34
C VAL A 108 -11.96 1.66 -4.40
N ILE A 109 -13.23 1.84 -4.07
CA ILE A 109 -14.17 2.57 -4.90
C ILE A 109 -15.06 3.43 -4.02
N ASN A 110 -15.23 4.70 -4.40
CA ASN A 110 -16.18 5.60 -3.79
C ASN A 110 -17.59 5.20 -4.22
N ILE A 111 -18.35 4.63 -3.31
CA ILE A 111 -19.75 4.22 -3.52
C ILE A 111 -20.75 5.21 -2.93
N GLY A 112 -20.25 6.33 -2.38
CA GLY A 112 -21.08 7.41 -1.86
C GLY A 112 -21.46 8.41 -2.96
N ASP A 113 -22.18 9.44 -2.59
CA ASP A 113 -22.70 10.49 -3.48
C ASP A 113 -21.87 11.78 -3.47
N SER A 114 -20.83 11.85 -2.65
CA SER A 114 -19.92 12.99 -2.55
C SER A 114 -18.50 12.66 -3.05
N THR A 115 -17.81 13.68 -3.56
CA THR A 115 -16.38 13.57 -3.88
C THR A 115 -15.58 13.43 -2.58
N ALA A 116 -14.68 12.48 -2.53
CA ALA A 116 -13.74 12.31 -1.43
C ALA A 116 -12.35 12.81 -1.80
N VAL A 117 -11.65 13.41 -0.84
CA VAL A 117 -10.29 13.93 -1.02
C VAL A 117 -9.44 13.56 0.19
N PHE A 118 -8.29 12.95 -0.08
CA PHE A 118 -7.33 12.53 0.95
C PHE A 118 -5.96 13.16 0.73
N LEU A 119 -5.30 13.49 1.83
CA LEU A 119 -3.85 13.68 1.85
C LEU A 119 -3.19 12.40 2.36
N ILE A 120 -2.19 11.91 1.64
CA ILE A 120 -1.38 10.76 2.03
C ILE A 120 0.04 11.25 2.22
N ILE A 121 0.56 11.10 3.43
CA ILE A 121 1.89 11.55 3.82
C ILE A 121 2.75 10.31 4.04
N GLU A 122 3.73 10.11 3.18
CA GLU A 122 4.66 8.97 3.21
C GLU A 122 6.03 9.47 3.70
N PRO A 123 6.46 9.12 4.93
CA PRO A 123 7.82 9.40 5.41
C PRO A 123 8.87 8.67 4.55
N LYS A 124 10.08 9.22 4.50
CA LYS A 124 11.24 8.63 3.81
C LYS A 124 12.34 8.26 4.79
#